data_fbd49e49de89272d65d0fa8e889bde68
#
_entry.id   fbd49e49de89272d65d0fa8e889bde68
#
_cell.length_a   1.000
_cell.length_b   1.000
_cell.length_c   1.000
_cell.angle_alpha   90.00
_cell.angle_beta   90.00
_cell.angle_gamma   90.00
#
_symmetry.space_group_name_H-M   'P 1'
#
loop_
_entity.id
_entity.type
_entity.pdbx_description
1 polymer ?
#
loop_
_entity_poly.entity_id
_entity_poly.type
_entity_poly.pdbx_seq_one_letter_code
_entity_poly.pdbx_strand_id
1 'polypeptide(L)'
;MKKIYSVPAVLFMLCTAALSTPSAEKIQAQYRSAAPTSWGERVAGVITRAPVGEKVVFFTFDACGGAGGSGADSRLIALLRREKVPATLFINSRWIDANPALFAGLAKDPLFSIQNHGTSHRPLSVTGRRVYRIRGTDSPRGVYDEIMGCDAKIFSLTGKHPRFFRSGTAFYDDVAVKIASALGYKIAGFDVLGDGGATFSAARIAAAAVRIRPGSIVIYHMNQPKKATFAGLARVIPQMKKQGWRFARMEEYF
;
A
#
# COMPACT_ATOMS: atom_id res chain seq x y z
N MET A 1 39.22 -12.62 55.99
CA MET A 1 38.82 -13.51 54.90
C MET A 1 37.37 -13.15 54.50
N LYS A 2 37.17 -12.43 53.41
CA LYS A 2 35.81 -12.07 52.90
C LYS A 2 35.39 -13.14 51.90
N LYS A 3 34.27 -13.83 52.18
CA LYS A 3 33.67 -14.79 51.26
C LYS A 3 32.91 -14.05 50.17
N ILE A 4 33.33 -14.23 48.91
CA ILE A 4 32.62 -13.72 47.71
C ILE A 4 31.60 -14.78 47.33
N TYR A 5 30.30 -14.45 47.39
CA TYR A 5 29.21 -15.29 46.89
C TYR A 5 28.97 -14.94 45.42
N SER A 6 29.25 -15.90 44.56
CA SER A 6 28.94 -15.84 43.15
C SER A 6 27.45 -16.16 42.93
N VAL A 7 26.69 -15.21 42.39
CA VAL A 7 25.28 -15.43 41.97
C VAL A 7 25.29 -15.88 40.52
N PRO A 8 24.73 -17.04 40.19
CA PRO A 8 24.65 -17.46 38.78
C PRO A 8 23.66 -16.59 38.03
N ALA A 9 24.10 -15.97 36.93
CA ALA A 9 23.22 -15.29 36.00
C ALA A 9 22.39 -16.32 35.22
N VAL A 10 21.10 -16.38 35.50
CA VAL A 10 20.14 -17.16 34.71
C VAL A 10 19.79 -16.36 33.44
N LEU A 11 20.35 -16.79 32.32
CA LEU A 11 20.07 -16.23 31.01
C LEU A 11 18.67 -16.72 30.55
N PHE A 12 17.65 -15.90 30.71
CA PHE A 12 16.33 -16.14 30.12
C PHE A 12 16.40 -15.98 28.61
N MET A 13 16.48 -17.08 27.88
CA MET A 13 16.34 -17.13 26.45
C MET A 13 14.84 -16.96 26.10
N LEU A 14 14.42 -15.70 25.84
CA LEU A 14 13.11 -15.41 25.26
C LEU A 14 13.06 -15.97 23.84
N CYS A 15 12.54 -17.20 23.70
CA CYS A 15 12.22 -17.78 22.41
C CYS A 15 10.96 -17.07 21.88
N THR A 16 11.14 -15.98 21.11
CA THR A 16 10.05 -15.38 20.33
C THR A 16 9.74 -16.32 19.20
N ALA A 17 8.70 -17.14 19.36
CA ALA A 17 8.14 -17.90 18.24
C ALA A 17 7.72 -16.90 17.17
N ALA A 18 8.44 -16.83 16.07
CA ALA A 18 8.00 -16.11 14.89
C ALA A 18 6.68 -16.75 14.43
N LEU A 19 5.59 -16.01 14.56
CA LEU A 19 4.29 -16.45 14.06
C LEU A 19 4.43 -16.60 12.54
N SER A 20 4.47 -17.83 12.06
CA SER A 20 4.52 -18.11 10.62
C SER A 20 3.23 -17.64 9.95
N THR A 21 3.34 -16.99 8.79
CA THR A 21 2.19 -16.60 7.97
C THR A 21 1.30 -17.83 7.72
N PRO A 22 -0.03 -17.74 7.97
CA PRO A 22 -0.94 -18.86 7.74
C PRO A 22 -0.91 -19.34 6.29
N SER A 23 -1.04 -20.66 6.07
CA SER A 23 -1.15 -21.21 4.72
C SER A 23 -2.52 -20.90 4.08
N ALA A 24 -2.60 -21.04 2.76
CA ALA A 24 -3.83 -20.85 2.01
C ALA A 24 -4.96 -21.78 2.48
N GLU A 25 -4.63 -23.03 2.81
CA GLU A 25 -5.56 -24.03 3.32
C GLU A 25 -6.12 -23.63 4.70
N LYS A 26 -5.25 -23.11 5.57
CA LYS A 26 -5.66 -22.61 6.90
C LYS A 26 -6.59 -21.38 6.76
N ILE A 27 -6.27 -20.43 5.89
CA ILE A 27 -7.14 -19.28 5.61
C ILE A 27 -8.48 -19.75 5.03
N GLN A 28 -8.48 -20.65 4.05
CA GLN A 28 -9.70 -21.19 3.46
C GLN A 28 -10.57 -21.90 4.51
N ALA A 29 -10.00 -22.73 5.37
CA ALA A 29 -10.72 -23.43 6.41
C ALA A 29 -11.31 -22.48 7.47
N GLN A 30 -10.52 -21.52 7.92
CA GLN A 30 -10.89 -20.56 8.97
C GLN A 30 -12.03 -19.63 8.56
N TYR A 31 -12.07 -19.21 7.30
CA TYR A 31 -13.01 -18.19 6.81
C TYR A 31 -14.08 -18.75 5.86
N ARG A 32 -14.14 -20.08 5.65
CA ARG A 32 -15.04 -20.73 4.67
C ARG A 32 -16.52 -20.36 4.82
N SER A 33 -17.00 -20.23 6.05
CA SER A 33 -18.39 -19.90 6.35
C SER A 33 -18.59 -18.44 6.78
N ALA A 34 -17.56 -17.62 6.70
CA ALA A 34 -17.67 -16.21 7.08
C ALA A 34 -18.45 -15.42 6.03
N ALA A 35 -19.52 -14.76 6.44
CA ALA A 35 -20.34 -13.91 5.60
C ALA A 35 -19.95 -12.44 5.80
N PRO A 36 -19.60 -11.69 4.73
CA PRO A 36 -19.29 -10.26 4.85
C PRO A 36 -20.53 -9.43 5.22
N THR A 37 -20.34 -8.47 6.12
CA THR A 37 -21.37 -7.53 6.58
C THR A 37 -21.17 -6.13 6.04
N SER A 38 -19.97 -5.80 5.55
CA SER A 38 -19.66 -4.48 4.99
C SER A 38 -18.83 -4.59 3.71
N TRP A 39 -18.94 -3.55 2.86
CA TRP A 39 -18.24 -3.43 1.59
C TRP A 39 -17.96 -1.97 1.25
N GLY A 40 -16.76 -1.63 0.87
CA GLY A 40 -16.40 -0.29 0.45
C GLY A 40 -14.90 0.01 0.59
N GLU A 41 -14.57 1.29 0.47
CA GLU A 41 -13.21 1.82 0.65
C GLU A 41 -12.85 2.01 2.14
N ARG A 42 -13.87 2.13 3.02
CA ARG A 42 -13.73 2.48 4.44
C ARG A 42 -14.31 1.41 5.35
N VAL A 43 -13.93 0.19 5.11
CA VAL A 43 -14.28 -0.94 5.97
C VAL A 43 -13.41 -0.91 7.23
N ALA A 44 -13.94 -1.40 8.36
CA ALA A 44 -13.17 -1.50 9.60
C ALA A 44 -11.85 -2.25 9.39
N GLY A 45 -10.75 -1.71 9.88
CA GLY A 45 -9.39 -2.21 9.67
C GLY A 45 -8.65 -1.59 8.48
N VAL A 46 -9.32 -0.80 7.62
CA VAL A 46 -8.69 -0.02 6.55
C VAL A 46 -8.17 1.31 7.10
N ILE A 47 -6.88 1.55 6.97
CA ILE A 47 -6.21 2.77 7.43
C ILE A 47 -6.37 3.84 6.35
N THR A 48 -7.07 4.92 6.67
CA THR A 48 -7.30 6.01 5.72
C THR A 48 -6.52 7.28 6.05
N ARG A 49 -6.05 7.42 7.31
CA ARG A 49 -5.30 8.57 7.80
C ARG A 49 -4.50 8.20 9.04
N ALA A 50 -3.32 8.80 9.25
CA ALA A 50 -2.57 8.67 10.49
C ALA A 50 -3.14 9.60 11.58
N PRO A 51 -3.19 9.15 12.85
CA PRO A 51 -3.65 9.98 13.97
C PRO A 51 -2.53 10.92 14.48
N VAL A 52 -2.10 11.86 13.63
CA VAL A 52 -1.03 12.83 13.93
C VAL A 52 -1.53 14.25 13.84
N GLY A 53 -0.99 15.16 14.68
CA GLY A 53 -1.33 16.58 14.70
C GLY A 53 -0.39 17.46 13.84
N GLU A 54 0.81 17.00 13.54
CA GLU A 54 1.79 17.72 12.72
C GLU A 54 1.44 17.72 11.23
N LYS A 55 1.87 18.74 10.48
CA LYS A 55 1.64 18.83 9.03
C LYS A 55 2.46 17.81 8.25
N VAL A 56 2.13 16.53 8.43
CA VAL A 56 2.67 15.43 7.63
C VAL A 56 1.60 14.88 6.69
N VAL A 57 2.02 14.47 5.49
CA VAL A 57 1.16 13.88 4.46
C VAL A 57 1.86 12.67 3.84
N PHE A 58 1.08 11.66 3.51
CA PHE A 58 1.55 10.45 2.84
C PHE A 58 1.06 10.44 1.39
N PHE A 59 1.99 10.74 0.47
CA PHE A 59 1.70 10.54 -0.95
C PHE A 59 1.87 9.06 -1.29
N THR A 60 0.81 8.46 -1.79
CA THR A 60 0.81 7.07 -2.22
C THR A 60 0.48 6.97 -3.70
N PHE A 61 1.19 6.08 -4.41
CA PHE A 61 1.06 5.92 -5.85
C PHE A 61 0.77 4.48 -6.20
N ASP A 62 -0.33 4.25 -6.90
CA ASP A 62 -0.71 2.93 -7.39
C ASP A 62 -0.13 2.71 -8.79
N ALA A 63 0.39 1.50 -9.04
CA ALA A 63 0.87 1.00 -10.32
C ALA A 63 0.13 -0.29 -10.66
N CYS A 64 -0.95 -0.17 -11.42
CA CYS A 64 -2.00 -1.20 -11.54
C CYS A 64 -1.64 -2.38 -12.45
N GLY A 65 -0.87 -2.16 -13.52
CA GLY A 65 -0.55 -3.19 -14.52
C GLY A 65 -1.76 -3.63 -15.36
N GLY A 66 -1.53 -4.57 -16.26
CA GLY A 66 -2.54 -5.09 -17.17
C GLY A 66 -2.86 -4.16 -18.34
N ALA A 67 -3.91 -4.46 -19.09
CA ALA A 67 -4.30 -3.70 -20.26
C ALA A 67 -4.56 -2.23 -19.91
N GLY A 68 -3.83 -1.31 -20.55
CA GLY A 68 -3.90 0.13 -20.30
C GLY A 68 -3.30 0.61 -18.97
N GLY A 69 -2.82 -0.30 -18.11
CA GLY A 69 -2.29 0.02 -16.78
C GLY A 69 -0.80 -0.24 -16.59
N SER A 70 -0.07 -0.68 -17.63
CA SER A 70 1.35 -1.06 -17.55
C SER A 70 2.32 0.07 -17.85
N GLY A 71 1.85 1.29 -18.07
CA GLY A 71 2.73 2.44 -18.28
C GLY A 71 3.47 2.86 -17.03
N ALA A 72 4.45 3.78 -17.20
CA ALA A 72 5.18 4.39 -16.11
C ALA A 72 5.42 5.89 -16.41
N ASP A 73 5.02 6.77 -15.51
CA ASP A 73 5.26 8.20 -15.66
C ASP A 73 6.65 8.57 -15.12
N SER A 74 7.66 8.48 -15.98
CA SER A 74 9.05 8.84 -15.64
C SER A 74 9.20 10.29 -15.20
N ARG A 75 8.37 11.21 -15.73
CA ARG A 75 8.38 12.62 -15.34
C ARG A 75 7.91 12.79 -13.90
N LEU A 76 6.89 12.03 -13.50
CA LEU A 76 6.40 12.02 -12.12
C LEU A 76 7.46 11.48 -11.15
N ILE A 77 8.10 10.37 -11.49
CA ILE A 77 9.19 9.80 -10.69
C ILE A 77 10.36 10.79 -10.57
N ALA A 78 10.76 11.41 -11.68
CA ALA A 78 11.81 12.43 -11.70
C ALA A 78 11.42 13.66 -10.85
N LEU A 79 10.15 14.08 -10.87
CA LEU A 79 9.63 15.16 -10.03
C LEU A 79 9.79 14.82 -8.54
N LEU A 80 9.34 13.64 -8.12
CA LEU A 80 9.43 13.20 -6.72
C LEU A 80 10.89 13.17 -6.24
N ARG A 81 11.82 12.68 -7.07
CA ARG A 81 13.26 12.67 -6.79
C ARG A 81 13.84 14.08 -6.69
N ARG A 82 13.59 14.93 -7.66
CA ARG A 82 14.08 16.32 -7.69
C ARG A 82 13.57 17.09 -6.47
N GLU A 83 12.31 16.93 -6.15
CA GLU A 83 11.68 17.58 -5.01
C GLU A 83 11.96 16.87 -3.68
N LYS A 84 12.70 15.76 -3.66
CA LYS A 84 12.96 14.93 -2.46
C LYS A 84 11.69 14.62 -1.69
N VAL A 85 10.65 14.16 -2.39
CA VAL A 85 9.34 13.78 -1.82
C VAL A 85 9.33 12.29 -1.56
N PRO A 86 9.40 11.83 -0.29
CA PRO A 86 9.22 10.42 0.04
C PRO A 86 7.81 9.97 -0.33
N ALA A 87 7.69 8.73 -0.81
CA ALA A 87 6.41 8.19 -1.23
C ALA A 87 6.29 6.68 -0.98
N THR A 88 5.05 6.22 -0.80
CA THR A 88 4.72 4.80 -0.71
C THR A 88 4.13 4.36 -2.04
N LEU A 89 4.74 3.34 -2.67
CA LEU A 89 4.37 2.85 -3.98
C LEU A 89 3.68 1.49 -3.84
N PHE A 90 2.39 1.44 -4.16
CA PHE A 90 1.61 0.20 -4.22
C PHE A 90 1.74 -0.40 -5.62
N ILE A 91 2.50 -1.49 -5.73
CA ILE A 91 2.89 -2.07 -7.02
C ILE A 91 2.18 -3.41 -7.24
N ASN A 92 1.46 -3.52 -8.36
CA ASN A 92 0.81 -4.76 -8.78
C ASN A 92 1.81 -5.70 -9.48
N SER A 93 1.65 -7.01 -9.29
CA SER A 93 2.49 -8.04 -9.89
C SER A 93 2.66 -7.89 -11.40
N ARG A 94 1.58 -7.57 -12.13
CA ARG A 94 1.59 -7.41 -13.59
C ARG A 94 2.34 -6.15 -14.04
N TRP A 95 2.37 -5.11 -13.18
CA TRP A 95 3.17 -3.92 -13.47
C TRP A 95 4.66 -4.20 -13.32
N ILE A 96 5.05 -5.04 -12.35
CA ILE A 96 6.44 -5.49 -12.17
C ILE A 96 6.91 -6.22 -13.43
N ASP A 97 6.06 -7.14 -13.97
CA ASP A 97 6.39 -7.89 -15.18
C ASP A 97 6.61 -6.99 -16.41
N ALA A 98 5.81 -5.94 -16.51
CA ALA A 98 5.91 -4.98 -17.61
C ALA A 98 7.06 -3.97 -17.46
N ASN A 99 7.59 -3.76 -16.25
CA ASN A 99 8.57 -2.72 -15.94
C ASN A 99 9.70 -3.22 -15.01
N PRO A 100 10.36 -4.38 -15.27
CA PRO A 100 11.26 -5.01 -14.30
C PRO A 100 12.47 -4.14 -13.94
N ALA A 101 13.09 -3.49 -14.92
CA ALA A 101 14.26 -2.62 -14.67
C ALA A 101 13.89 -1.38 -13.86
N LEU A 102 12.74 -0.77 -14.15
CA LEU A 102 12.25 0.38 -13.39
C LEU A 102 11.89 -0.02 -11.96
N PHE A 103 11.19 -1.16 -11.79
CA PHE A 103 10.88 -1.69 -10.46
C PHE A 103 12.15 -1.89 -9.62
N ALA A 104 13.18 -2.53 -10.18
CA ALA A 104 14.46 -2.74 -9.50
C ALA A 104 15.12 -1.42 -9.07
N GLY A 105 15.02 -0.37 -9.90
CA GLY A 105 15.51 0.96 -9.58
C GLY A 105 14.71 1.65 -8.46
N LEU A 106 13.38 1.53 -8.47
CA LEU A 106 12.51 2.08 -7.43
C LEU A 106 12.69 1.36 -6.08
N ALA A 107 12.87 0.04 -6.10
CA ALA A 107 13.06 -0.75 -4.89
C ALA A 107 14.39 -0.47 -4.15
N LYS A 108 15.39 0.03 -4.86
CA LYS A 108 16.69 0.45 -4.31
C LYS A 108 16.74 1.92 -3.88
N ASP A 109 15.77 2.72 -4.32
CA ASP A 109 15.73 4.15 -4.04
C ASP A 109 15.18 4.39 -2.62
N PRO A 110 15.97 4.97 -1.69
CA PRO A 110 15.54 5.18 -0.31
C PRO A 110 14.37 6.16 -0.16
N LEU A 111 14.05 6.90 -1.22
CA LEU A 111 12.93 7.81 -1.26
C LEU A 111 11.59 7.06 -1.30
N PHE A 112 11.58 5.83 -1.80
CA PHE A 112 10.36 5.06 -2.05
C PHE A 112 10.26 3.83 -1.14
N SER A 113 9.02 3.54 -0.72
CA SER A 113 8.65 2.31 -0.03
C SER A 113 7.79 1.47 -0.96
N ILE A 114 8.24 0.25 -1.29
CA ILE A 114 7.49 -0.67 -2.16
C ILE A 114 6.48 -1.45 -1.32
N GLN A 115 5.21 -1.39 -1.72
CA GLN A 115 4.10 -2.04 -1.03
C GLN A 115 3.22 -2.83 -2.02
N ASN A 116 2.39 -3.73 -1.49
CA ASN A 116 1.66 -4.73 -2.26
C ASN A 116 0.33 -4.18 -2.81
N HIS A 117 0.15 -4.25 -4.14
CA HIS A 117 -1.09 -3.86 -4.84
C HIS A 117 -1.81 -5.04 -5.51
N GLY A 118 -1.57 -6.24 -5.01
CA GLY A 118 -2.20 -7.47 -5.48
C GLY A 118 -1.57 -8.08 -6.73
N THR A 119 -2.00 -9.29 -7.03
CA THR A 119 -1.51 -10.08 -8.16
C THR A 119 -2.23 -9.71 -9.46
N SER A 120 -3.55 -9.61 -9.42
CA SER A 120 -4.42 -9.42 -10.60
C SER A 120 -5.21 -8.11 -10.57
N HIS A 121 -4.94 -7.22 -9.61
CA HIS A 121 -5.60 -5.92 -9.44
C HIS A 121 -7.11 -6.05 -9.21
N ARG A 122 -7.51 -6.95 -8.32
CA ARG A 122 -8.92 -7.22 -8.02
C ARG A 122 -9.38 -6.46 -6.76
N PRO A 123 -10.66 -6.06 -6.69
CA PRO A 123 -11.30 -5.77 -5.40
C PRO A 123 -11.16 -6.96 -4.46
N LEU A 124 -10.98 -6.72 -3.18
CA LEU A 124 -10.76 -7.79 -2.21
C LEU A 124 -12.09 -8.24 -1.58
N SER A 125 -12.58 -9.40 -1.96
CA SER A 125 -13.88 -9.93 -1.53
C SER A 125 -13.83 -11.45 -1.38
N VAL A 126 -14.59 -12.01 -0.43
CA VAL A 126 -14.79 -13.47 -0.34
C VAL A 126 -16.02 -13.94 -1.11
N THR A 127 -16.79 -13.04 -1.72
CA THR A 127 -18.06 -13.34 -2.42
C THR A 127 -18.11 -12.84 -3.87
N GLY A 128 -16.99 -12.37 -4.43
CA GLY A 128 -16.93 -11.94 -5.83
C GLY A 128 -17.57 -10.58 -6.12
N ARG A 129 -17.74 -9.70 -5.12
CA ARG A 129 -18.33 -8.37 -5.29
C ARG A 129 -17.55 -7.56 -6.33
N ARG A 130 -18.28 -6.78 -7.11
CA ARG A 130 -17.73 -6.00 -8.22
C ARG A 130 -17.72 -4.52 -7.93
N VAL A 131 -16.72 -3.82 -8.46
CA VAL A 131 -16.67 -2.37 -8.55
C VAL A 131 -15.91 -1.97 -9.82
N TYR A 132 -16.27 -0.85 -10.44
CA TYR A 132 -15.68 -0.38 -11.71
C TYR A 132 -15.64 -1.45 -12.82
N ARG A 133 -16.64 -2.35 -12.88
CA ARG A 133 -16.72 -3.52 -13.76
C ARG A 133 -15.65 -4.60 -13.52
N ILE A 134 -14.82 -4.47 -12.50
CA ILE A 134 -13.81 -5.46 -12.11
C ILE A 134 -14.44 -6.40 -11.09
N ARG A 135 -14.39 -7.72 -11.37
CA ARG A 135 -14.82 -8.75 -10.43
C ARG A 135 -13.77 -8.91 -9.32
N GLY A 136 -14.21 -8.91 -8.09
CA GLY A 136 -13.38 -9.20 -6.92
C GLY A 136 -12.89 -10.65 -6.86
N THR A 137 -12.03 -10.91 -5.89
CA THR A 137 -11.78 -12.26 -5.41
C THR A 137 -13.10 -12.84 -4.86
N ASP A 138 -13.29 -14.15 -4.86
CA ASP A 138 -14.59 -14.77 -4.62
C ASP A 138 -14.57 -15.88 -3.57
N SER A 139 -13.47 -16.01 -2.86
CA SER A 139 -13.28 -16.97 -1.78
C SER A 139 -12.15 -16.52 -0.85
N PRO A 140 -12.05 -17.05 0.38
CA PRO A 140 -10.91 -16.82 1.26
C PRO A 140 -9.57 -17.23 0.61
N ARG A 141 -9.54 -18.32 -0.16
CA ARG A 141 -8.37 -18.73 -0.94
C ARG A 141 -8.03 -17.69 -2.01
N GLY A 142 -9.02 -17.17 -2.73
CA GLY A 142 -8.81 -16.12 -3.75
C GLY A 142 -8.25 -14.83 -3.16
N VAL A 143 -8.66 -14.45 -1.94
CA VAL A 143 -8.07 -13.34 -1.20
C VAL A 143 -6.59 -13.60 -0.87
N TYR A 144 -6.29 -14.81 -0.38
CA TYR A 144 -4.91 -15.23 -0.11
C TYR A 144 -4.05 -15.14 -1.37
N ASP A 145 -4.49 -15.73 -2.48
CA ASP A 145 -3.74 -15.79 -3.73
C ASP A 145 -3.49 -14.38 -4.33
N GLU A 146 -4.48 -13.47 -4.22
CA GLU A 146 -4.35 -12.08 -4.67
C GLU A 146 -3.27 -11.33 -3.89
N ILE A 147 -3.15 -11.57 -2.58
CA ILE A 147 -2.16 -10.92 -1.73
C ILE A 147 -0.79 -11.59 -1.85
N MET A 148 -0.74 -12.91 -1.61
CA MET A 148 0.53 -13.63 -1.45
C MET A 148 1.26 -13.87 -2.77
N GLY A 149 0.57 -13.91 -3.89
CA GLY A 149 1.22 -14.00 -5.20
C GLY A 149 2.06 -12.77 -5.52
N CYS A 150 1.57 -11.58 -5.19
CA CYS A 150 2.34 -10.34 -5.33
C CYS A 150 3.43 -10.21 -4.28
N ASP A 151 3.15 -10.61 -3.03
CA ASP A 151 4.15 -10.64 -1.94
C ASP A 151 5.36 -11.48 -2.33
N ALA A 152 5.13 -12.71 -2.76
CA ALA A 152 6.20 -13.63 -3.16
C ALA A 152 7.06 -13.05 -4.29
N LYS A 153 6.44 -12.37 -5.26
CA LYS A 153 7.17 -11.70 -6.35
C LYS A 153 8.02 -10.54 -5.83
N ILE A 154 7.45 -9.65 -4.99
CA ILE A 154 8.20 -8.54 -4.41
C ILE A 154 9.35 -9.07 -3.57
N PHE A 155 9.10 -10.06 -2.71
CA PHE A 155 10.12 -10.67 -1.87
C PHE A 155 11.27 -11.30 -2.70
N SER A 156 10.94 -12.05 -3.75
CA SER A 156 11.95 -12.69 -4.61
C SER A 156 12.88 -11.67 -5.30
N LEU A 157 12.38 -10.47 -5.58
CA LEU A 157 13.14 -9.43 -6.27
C LEU A 157 13.86 -8.45 -5.33
N THR A 158 13.40 -8.32 -4.08
CA THR A 158 13.90 -7.28 -3.14
C THR A 158 14.47 -7.85 -1.84
N GLY A 159 14.19 -9.11 -1.51
CA GLY A 159 14.49 -9.73 -0.21
C GLY A 159 13.65 -9.17 0.95
N LYS A 160 12.60 -8.38 0.66
CA LYS A 160 11.77 -7.73 1.69
C LYS A 160 10.29 -8.01 1.45
N HIS A 161 9.57 -8.38 2.51
CA HIS A 161 8.11 -8.47 2.48
C HIS A 161 7.47 -7.08 2.62
N PRO A 162 6.46 -6.74 1.80
CA PRO A 162 5.66 -5.53 1.98
C PRO A 162 4.90 -5.58 3.33
N ARG A 163 4.74 -4.44 3.97
CA ARG A 163 3.98 -4.32 5.23
C ARG A 163 2.54 -3.88 5.01
N PHE A 164 2.29 -3.21 3.88
CA PHE A 164 0.97 -2.67 3.53
C PHE A 164 0.44 -3.33 2.28
N PHE A 165 -0.89 -3.53 2.28
CA PHE A 165 -1.63 -3.98 1.12
C PHE A 165 -2.71 -2.96 0.76
N ARG A 166 -2.86 -2.68 -0.54
CA ARG A 166 -4.01 -1.98 -1.10
C ARG A 166 -4.58 -2.82 -2.23
N SER A 167 -5.90 -3.11 -2.20
CA SER A 167 -6.54 -3.83 -3.30
C SER A 167 -6.55 -3.02 -4.58
N GLY A 168 -6.66 -3.67 -5.74
CA GLY A 168 -6.60 -3.01 -7.05
C GLY A 168 -7.65 -1.92 -7.30
N THR A 169 -8.61 -1.77 -6.41
CA THR A 169 -9.67 -0.75 -6.51
C THR A 169 -9.85 0.01 -5.20
N ALA A 170 -9.05 -0.29 -4.19
CA ALA A 170 -9.21 0.15 -2.80
C ALA A 170 -10.57 -0.23 -2.18
N PHE A 171 -11.28 -1.23 -2.73
CA PHE A 171 -12.52 -1.77 -2.20
C PHE A 171 -12.31 -3.13 -1.54
N TYR A 172 -12.99 -3.33 -0.41
CA TYR A 172 -12.85 -4.50 0.45
C TYR A 172 -14.19 -4.95 1.02
N ASP A 173 -14.37 -6.25 1.27
CA ASP A 173 -15.29 -6.67 2.31
C ASP A 173 -14.55 -6.88 3.65
N ASP A 174 -15.31 -6.86 4.76
CA ASP A 174 -14.74 -6.93 6.11
C ASP A 174 -14.09 -8.30 6.43
N VAL A 175 -14.54 -9.37 5.79
CA VAL A 175 -13.90 -10.69 5.92
C VAL A 175 -12.56 -10.71 5.20
N ALA A 176 -12.49 -10.14 4.01
CA ALA A 176 -11.24 -10.02 3.26
C ALA A 176 -10.21 -9.12 3.98
N VAL A 177 -10.65 -8.07 4.66
CA VAL A 177 -9.79 -7.24 5.54
C VAL A 177 -9.21 -8.07 6.69
N LYS A 178 -10.05 -8.90 7.35
CA LYS A 178 -9.60 -9.80 8.44
C LYS A 178 -8.58 -10.82 7.93
N ILE A 179 -8.80 -11.38 6.73
CA ILE A 179 -7.84 -12.30 6.09
C ILE A 179 -6.51 -11.59 5.85
N ALA A 180 -6.52 -10.42 5.23
CA ALA A 180 -5.29 -9.66 4.97
C ALA A 180 -4.53 -9.32 6.26
N SER A 181 -5.25 -8.97 7.34
CA SER A 181 -4.67 -8.74 8.67
C SER A 181 -4.08 -10.02 9.26
N ALA A 182 -4.74 -11.18 9.11
CA ALA A 182 -4.22 -12.48 9.55
C ALA A 182 -2.96 -12.90 8.80
N LEU A 183 -2.78 -12.43 7.56
CA LEU A 183 -1.56 -12.58 6.77
C LEU A 183 -0.44 -11.59 7.17
N GLY A 184 -0.68 -10.73 8.18
CA GLY A 184 0.30 -9.77 8.69
C GLY A 184 0.28 -8.40 8.01
N TYR A 185 -0.69 -8.13 7.13
CA TYR A 185 -0.77 -6.87 6.42
C TYR A 185 -1.55 -5.79 7.16
N LYS A 186 -1.07 -4.55 7.09
CA LYS A 186 -1.85 -3.34 7.32
C LYS A 186 -2.54 -2.94 6.02
N ILE A 187 -3.84 -2.70 6.07
CA ILE A 187 -4.63 -2.42 4.87
C ILE A 187 -4.69 -0.91 4.65
N ALA A 188 -4.11 -0.45 3.55
CA ALA A 188 -4.01 0.97 3.22
C ALA A 188 -5.18 1.42 2.34
N GLY A 189 -6.01 2.29 2.88
CA GLY A 189 -6.94 3.12 2.14
C GLY A 189 -6.38 4.51 1.88
N PHE A 190 -7.27 5.50 1.80
CA PHE A 190 -6.96 6.92 1.65
C PHE A 190 -8.11 7.78 2.21
N ASP A 191 -7.83 9.02 2.59
CA ASP A 191 -8.85 10.01 2.91
C ASP A 191 -8.97 11.09 1.83
N VAL A 192 -7.94 11.23 0.96
CA VAL A 192 -7.96 12.18 -0.15
C VAL A 192 -7.76 11.46 -1.48
N LEU A 193 -8.77 11.58 -2.37
CA LEU A 193 -8.69 11.13 -3.76
C LEU A 193 -7.93 12.19 -4.57
N GLY A 194 -6.64 11.93 -4.83
CA GLY A 194 -5.72 12.92 -5.39
C GLY A 194 -5.87 13.13 -6.90
N ASP A 195 -6.00 12.05 -7.68
CA ASP A 195 -6.06 12.13 -9.14
C ASP A 195 -7.25 11.41 -9.79
N GLY A 196 -8.15 10.81 -8.97
CA GLY A 196 -9.35 10.14 -9.44
C GLY A 196 -9.10 8.98 -10.39
N GLY A 197 -8.14 8.10 -10.07
CA GLY A 197 -7.75 7.01 -10.98
C GLY A 197 -7.05 7.53 -12.23
N ALA A 198 -6.27 8.60 -12.11
CA ALA A 198 -5.61 9.33 -13.20
C ALA A 198 -6.61 9.96 -14.21
N THR A 199 -7.84 10.27 -13.80
CA THR A 199 -8.84 10.92 -14.66
C THR A 199 -8.97 12.43 -14.43
N PHE A 200 -8.44 12.95 -13.30
CA PHE A 200 -8.52 14.38 -12.99
C PHE A 200 -7.61 15.21 -13.88
N SER A 201 -8.06 16.43 -14.22
CA SER A 201 -7.18 17.45 -14.79
C SER A 201 -6.17 17.94 -13.76
N ALA A 202 -5.09 18.58 -14.21
CA ALA A 202 -4.10 19.18 -13.32
C ALA A 202 -4.70 20.20 -12.33
N ALA A 203 -5.70 20.98 -12.77
CA ALA A 203 -6.43 21.91 -11.92
C ALA A 203 -7.25 21.18 -10.83
N ARG A 204 -7.91 20.06 -11.19
CA ARG A 204 -8.68 19.26 -10.24
C ARG A 204 -7.77 18.55 -9.22
N ILE A 205 -6.58 18.12 -9.61
CA ILE A 205 -5.56 17.57 -8.70
C ILE A 205 -5.11 18.65 -7.69
N ALA A 206 -4.85 19.88 -8.16
CA ALA A 206 -4.52 21.00 -7.28
C ALA A 206 -5.67 21.34 -6.31
N ALA A 207 -6.91 21.33 -6.79
CA ALA A 207 -8.10 21.54 -5.93
C ALA A 207 -8.28 20.42 -4.90
N ALA A 208 -7.98 19.16 -5.25
CA ALA A 208 -8.04 18.04 -4.31
C ALA A 208 -7.03 18.20 -3.15
N ALA A 209 -5.88 18.81 -3.40
CA ALA A 209 -4.85 19.04 -2.38
C ALA A 209 -5.32 19.96 -1.24
N VAL A 210 -6.32 20.81 -1.46
CA VAL A 210 -6.93 21.67 -0.41
C VAL A 210 -7.59 20.84 0.70
N ARG A 211 -7.97 19.60 0.42
CA ARG A 211 -8.57 18.68 1.40
C ARG A 211 -7.56 17.97 2.30
N ILE A 212 -6.27 18.13 2.02
CA ILE A 212 -5.20 17.47 2.79
C ILE A 212 -5.17 18.06 4.20
N ARG A 213 -5.15 17.18 5.19
CA ARG A 213 -5.06 17.49 6.62
C ARG A 213 -3.88 16.74 7.22
N PRO A 214 -3.40 17.10 8.41
CA PRO A 214 -2.37 16.32 9.12
C PRO A 214 -2.68 14.82 9.13
N GLY A 215 -1.73 14.02 8.68
CA GLY A 215 -1.86 12.57 8.60
C GLY A 215 -2.61 12.04 7.38
N SER A 216 -3.06 12.89 6.45
CA SER A 216 -3.78 12.43 5.24
C SER A 216 -2.95 11.45 4.41
N ILE A 217 -3.60 10.37 3.97
CA ILE A 217 -3.11 9.45 2.95
C ILE A 217 -3.78 9.84 1.63
N VAL A 218 -2.97 10.26 0.65
CA VAL A 218 -3.47 10.70 -0.66
C VAL A 218 -3.17 9.63 -1.70
N ILE A 219 -4.19 9.19 -2.45
CA ILE A 219 -4.02 8.23 -3.53
C ILE A 219 -3.81 8.94 -4.87
N TYR A 220 -2.75 8.54 -5.56
CA TYR A 220 -2.41 8.92 -6.93
C TYR A 220 -2.04 7.68 -7.76
N HIS A 221 -1.84 7.84 -9.07
CA HIS A 221 -1.43 6.77 -9.97
C HIS A 221 -0.16 7.16 -10.75
N MET A 222 0.81 6.26 -10.80
CA MET A 222 2.08 6.47 -11.51
C MET A 222 2.16 5.70 -12.84
N ASN A 223 1.16 4.90 -13.14
CA ASN A 223 1.12 4.01 -14.31
C ASN A 223 0.41 4.61 -15.53
N GLN A 224 0.10 5.92 -15.51
CA GLN A 224 -0.63 6.61 -16.56
C GLN A 224 0.15 7.82 -17.11
N PRO A 225 1.26 7.62 -17.88
CA PRO A 225 2.19 8.69 -18.27
C PRO A 225 1.57 9.77 -19.17
N LYS A 226 0.45 9.47 -19.83
CA LYS A 226 -0.26 10.43 -20.71
C LYS A 226 -1.30 11.27 -19.97
N LYS A 227 -1.47 11.03 -18.67
CA LYS A 227 -2.46 11.71 -17.83
C LYS A 227 -1.84 12.88 -17.06
N ALA A 228 -2.67 13.57 -16.27
CA ALA A 228 -2.31 14.86 -15.70
C ALA A 228 -1.68 14.79 -14.30
N THR A 229 -1.43 13.59 -13.75
CA THR A 229 -0.91 13.41 -12.38
C THR A 229 0.41 14.16 -12.19
N PHE A 230 1.37 14.01 -13.11
CA PHE A 230 2.62 14.79 -13.10
C PHE A 230 2.35 16.30 -13.10
N ALA A 231 1.55 16.80 -14.04
CA ALA A 231 1.31 18.24 -14.18
C ALA A 231 0.58 18.84 -12.96
N GLY A 232 -0.31 18.08 -12.34
CA GLY A 232 -0.97 18.48 -11.10
C GLY A 232 0.01 18.55 -9.92
N LEU A 233 0.81 17.51 -9.71
CA LEU A 233 1.76 17.45 -8.60
C LEU A 233 2.93 18.43 -8.74
N ALA A 234 3.34 18.76 -9.96
CA ALA A 234 4.34 19.81 -10.20
C ALA A 234 3.88 21.19 -9.68
N ARG A 235 2.57 21.42 -9.57
CA ARG A 235 1.98 22.63 -8.97
C ARG A 235 1.79 22.47 -7.46
N VAL A 236 1.33 21.30 -7.00
CA VAL A 236 0.95 21.04 -5.61
C VAL A 236 2.17 20.97 -4.68
N ILE A 237 3.20 20.21 -5.07
CA ILE A 237 4.35 19.93 -4.19
C ILE A 237 5.09 21.21 -3.74
N PRO A 238 5.45 22.17 -4.61
CA PRO A 238 6.11 23.40 -4.18
C PRO A 238 5.25 24.24 -3.24
N GLN A 239 3.94 24.28 -3.47
CA GLN A 239 3.01 25.03 -2.61
C GLN A 239 2.90 24.42 -1.22
N MET A 240 2.78 23.09 -1.13
CA MET A 240 2.73 22.38 0.14
C MET A 240 4.01 22.56 0.95
N LYS A 241 5.19 22.52 0.29
CA LYS A 241 6.48 22.78 0.95
C LYS A 241 6.53 24.21 1.53
N LYS A 242 6.10 25.21 0.77
CA LYS A 242 6.01 26.60 1.24
C LYS A 242 5.08 26.76 2.45
N GLN A 243 4.06 25.92 2.55
CA GLN A 243 3.11 25.88 3.67
C GLN A 243 3.62 25.07 4.87
N GLY A 244 4.86 24.54 4.81
CA GLY A 244 5.48 23.78 5.89
C GLY A 244 5.02 22.31 5.98
N TRP A 245 4.47 21.74 4.91
CA TRP A 245 4.14 20.32 4.87
C TRP A 245 5.38 19.46 4.76
N ARG A 246 5.44 18.40 5.56
CA ARG A 246 6.42 17.33 5.47
C ARG A 246 5.78 16.11 4.77
N PHE A 247 6.48 15.55 3.80
CA PHE A 247 6.10 14.32 3.14
C PHE A 247 6.80 13.15 3.83
N ALA A 248 6.11 12.02 3.99
CA ALA A 248 6.64 10.82 4.62
C ALA A 248 6.14 9.54 3.92
N ARG A 249 6.86 8.45 4.12
CA ARG A 249 6.37 7.12 3.75
C ARG A 249 5.48 6.59 4.87
N MET A 250 4.48 5.77 4.51
CA MET A 250 3.56 5.21 5.50
C MET A 250 4.27 4.40 6.58
N GLU A 251 5.29 3.64 6.23
CA GLU A 251 6.03 2.78 7.16
C GLU A 251 6.75 3.53 8.29
N GLU A 252 6.91 4.84 8.16
CA GLU A 252 7.52 5.69 9.20
C GLU A 252 6.55 6.00 10.36
N TYR A 253 5.24 5.77 10.15
CA TYR A 253 4.19 6.17 11.09
C TYR A 253 3.25 5.05 11.52
N PHE A 254 3.30 3.88 10.87
CA PHE A 254 2.37 2.78 11.13
C PHE A 254 3.07 1.46 11.45
#